data_9a12b85b05afb576e578407b8ddd1625
#
_entry.id   9a12b85b05afb576e578407b8ddd1625
#
_cell.length_a   1.000
_cell.length_b   1.000
_cell.length_c   1.000
_cell.angle_alpha   90.00
_cell.angle_beta   90.00
_cell.angle_gamma   90.00
#
_symmetry.space_group_name_H-M   'P 1'
#
loop_
_entity.id
_entity.type
_entity.pdbx_description
1 polymer ?
#
loop_
_entity_poly.entity_id
_entity_poly.type
_entity_poly.pdbx_seq_one_letter_code
_entity_poly.pdbx_strand_id
1 'polypeptide(L)'
;MKILRTILAASTLIVAATASAQSGQPFIHDPSTLAECDGKWYTFGTGGGGIITDDGWNWHSGAERPGGGAAPDMIKIGDRYLCIYGATGGGLGGGHAGRILTMWNKTLDPKSPDFKWSEGVEVCYSDGMEDQDAIDPGALLDPTTGRLWVSYGTYFGTTRLIELDPATGFRKSGNKEKDIAIDCEASDLIYRDGWYYLLGTHGTCCDGVNSTYNIVVGRSKSPEGPYIDNVGRDMYHGGGKMVIAAGDRKTGAGHFGRTIIDEGVEVMSFHWEADFDMGGRSTLAVRPLLWKNGWPIGGDQFKEGTYEIESERRGYALELAVDFVRMNVARAGGFGGFGGGQQANAAPPQPVAEQKLEDVISTWPSGNIPARIGDYMFRPHQKWTITAVPEAGGYLSNPYFKITIAGTERALAATEDVEVTTVPSFTGAPEQLWRIEQLTDGTFRIMPKEIPGKEGTNTKYVLYSAGDSTPTLAEYDFSSDNSKWNFRQH
;
A
#
# COMPACT_ATOMS: atom_id res chain seq x y z
N MET A 1 50.50 -43.03 -11.24
CA MET A 1 49.68 -42.40 -10.19
C MET A 1 49.23 -41.03 -10.70
N LYS A 2 48.00 -40.95 -11.22
CA LYS A 2 47.37 -39.67 -11.67
C LYS A 2 46.41 -39.21 -10.55
N ILE A 3 46.69 -38.06 -9.98
CA ILE A 3 45.88 -37.43 -8.97
C ILE A 3 44.79 -36.65 -9.69
N LEU A 4 43.54 -37.10 -9.56
CA LEU A 4 42.35 -36.42 -10.02
C LEU A 4 41.98 -35.32 -9.02
N ARG A 5 42.08 -34.06 -9.40
CA ARG A 5 41.56 -32.94 -8.60
C ARG A 5 40.09 -32.72 -8.95
N THR A 6 39.23 -33.08 -8.05
CA THR A 6 37.81 -32.76 -8.13
C THR A 6 37.63 -31.31 -7.70
N ILE A 7 37.18 -30.46 -8.61
CA ILE A 7 36.77 -29.11 -8.33
C ILE A 7 35.28 -29.17 -7.90
N LEU A 8 35.03 -28.93 -6.62
CA LEU A 8 33.69 -28.78 -6.08
C LEU A 8 33.22 -27.35 -6.43
N ALA A 9 32.32 -27.22 -7.39
CA ALA A 9 31.63 -25.96 -7.66
C ALA A 9 30.52 -25.81 -6.62
N ALA A 10 30.69 -24.89 -5.67
CA ALA A 10 29.65 -24.48 -4.77
C ALA A 10 28.68 -23.58 -5.54
N SER A 11 27.55 -24.14 -5.95
CA SER A 11 26.43 -23.36 -6.47
C SER A 11 25.78 -22.62 -5.28
N THR A 12 26.06 -21.36 -5.12
CA THR A 12 25.29 -20.49 -4.22
C THR A 12 23.90 -20.33 -4.84
N LEU A 13 22.91 -21.03 -4.30
CA LEU A 13 21.52 -20.73 -4.57
C LEU A 13 21.25 -19.34 -3.98
N ILE A 14 21.18 -18.34 -4.82
CA ILE A 14 20.58 -17.06 -4.47
C ILE A 14 19.08 -17.33 -4.45
N VAL A 15 18.54 -17.60 -3.26
CA VAL A 15 17.11 -17.51 -3.02
C VAL A 15 16.79 -16.01 -3.10
N ALA A 16 16.23 -15.58 -4.21
CA ALA A 16 15.60 -14.28 -4.27
C ALA A 16 14.47 -14.31 -3.23
N ALA A 17 14.71 -13.67 -2.10
CA ALA A 17 13.65 -13.40 -1.13
C ALA A 17 12.68 -12.45 -1.84
N THR A 18 11.56 -12.97 -2.30
CA THR A 18 10.43 -12.13 -2.69
C THR A 18 10.08 -11.33 -1.46
N ALA A 19 10.18 -10.01 -1.53
CA ALA A 19 9.80 -9.16 -0.41
C ALA A 19 8.37 -9.52 -0.01
N SER A 20 8.23 -10.11 1.18
CA SER A 20 6.91 -10.41 1.74
C SER A 20 6.16 -9.10 1.93
N ALA A 21 4.88 -9.12 1.66
CA ALA A 21 4.00 -7.96 1.78
C ALA A 21 4.07 -7.27 3.14
N GLN A 22 4.34 -8.04 4.19
CA GLN A 22 4.57 -7.60 5.56
C GLN A 22 5.64 -8.48 6.18
N SER A 23 6.42 -7.97 7.11
CA SER A 23 7.49 -8.68 7.77
C SER A 23 7.13 -9.10 9.20
N GLY A 24 7.97 -9.90 9.82
CA GLY A 24 7.82 -10.37 11.19
C GLY A 24 6.75 -11.46 11.34
N GLN A 25 5.74 -11.18 12.13
CA GLN A 25 4.63 -12.08 12.42
C GLN A 25 3.28 -11.46 12.07
N PRO A 26 2.99 -11.21 10.79
CA PRO A 26 1.76 -10.57 10.36
C PRO A 26 0.55 -11.51 10.39
N PHE A 27 0.55 -12.52 11.26
CA PHE A 27 -0.47 -13.55 11.32
C PHE A 27 -1.71 -13.07 12.06
N ILE A 28 -2.78 -12.90 11.33
CA ILE A 28 -4.05 -12.44 11.85
C ILE A 28 -5.19 -12.93 10.96
N HIS A 29 -6.35 -13.16 11.55
CA HIS A 29 -7.59 -13.43 10.86
C HIS A 29 -8.61 -12.35 11.26
N ASP A 30 -9.39 -11.84 10.31
CA ASP A 30 -10.34 -10.74 10.48
C ASP A 30 -9.70 -9.49 11.10
N PRO A 31 -8.70 -8.87 10.47
CA PRO A 31 -8.05 -7.70 11.04
C PRO A 31 -9.00 -6.50 11.06
N SER A 32 -9.07 -5.83 12.20
CA SER A 32 -9.73 -4.52 12.31
C SER A 32 -9.08 -3.47 11.42
N THR A 33 -9.75 -2.39 11.17
CA THR A 33 -9.12 -1.15 10.67
C THR A 33 -7.87 -0.85 11.47
N LEU A 34 -6.79 -0.46 10.79
CA LEU A 34 -5.54 -0.07 11.43
C LEU A 34 -5.75 1.19 12.26
N ALA A 35 -5.35 1.15 13.54
CA ALA A 35 -5.44 2.27 14.46
C ALA A 35 -4.05 2.75 14.87
N GLU A 36 -3.78 4.04 14.68
CA GLU A 36 -2.55 4.67 15.15
C GLU A 36 -2.72 5.09 16.61
N CYS A 37 -1.74 4.75 17.45
CA CYS A 37 -1.65 5.17 18.83
C CYS A 37 -0.18 5.34 19.22
N ASP A 38 0.18 6.56 19.64
CA ASP A 38 1.53 6.93 20.11
C ASP A 38 2.65 6.53 19.12
N GLY A 39 2.42 6.78 17.83
CA GLY A 39 3.39 6.51 16.75
C GLY A 39 3.50 5.05 16.35
N LYS A 40 2.63 4.18 16.86
CA LYS A 40 2.53 2.76 16.50
C LYS A 40 1.20 2.45 15.83
N TRP A 41 1.20 1.39 15.04
CA TRP A 41 -0.03 0.88 14.43
C TRP A 41 -0.46 -0.42 15.12
N TYR A 42 -1.76 -0.53 15.34
CA TYR A 42 -2.43 -1.65 15.97
C TYR A 42 -3.51 -2.20 15.05
N THR A 43 -3.67 -3.51 15.01
CA THR A 43 -4.85 -4.17 14.45
C THR A 43 -5.22 -5.38 15.32
N PHE A 44 -6.52 -5.58 15.50
CA PHE A 44 -7.08 -6.62 16.35
C PHE A 44 -7.81 -7.63 15.47
N GLY A 45 -7.73 -8.90 15.82
CA GLY A 45 -8.36 -9.96 15.04
C GLY A 45 -9.34 -10.81 15.85
N THR A 46 -9.91 -11.78 15.20
CA THR A 46 -10.72 -12.84 15.83
C THR A 46 -9.91 -13.53 16.93
N GLY A 47 -10.54 -13.76 18.07
CA GLY A 47 -9.93 -14.38 19.26
C GLY A 47 -9.50 -13.41 20.36
N GLY A 48 -9.60 -12.07 20.15
CA GLY A 48 -9.37 -11.05 21.18
C GLY A 48 -7.96 -10.49 21.28
N GLY A 49 -6.99 -11.03 20.54
CA GLY A 49 -5.65 -10.48 20.42
C GLY A 49 -5.47 -9.63 19.17
N GLY A 50 -4.23 -9.23 18.93
CA GLY A 50 -3.86 -8.50 17.74
C GLY A 50 -2.35 -8.35 17.59
N ILE A 51 -1.96 -7.60 16.58
CA ILE A 51 -0.57 -7.34 16.23
C ILE A 51 -0.28 -5.84 16.20
N ILE A 52 0.98 -5.50 16.44
CA ILE A 52 1.49 -4.14 16.57
C ILE A 52 2.69 -3.97 15.65
N THR A 53 2.91 -2.77 15.17
CA THR A 53 4.14 -2.38 14.49
C THR A 53 4.58 -0.98 14.89
N ASP A 54 5.89 -0.77 15.01
CA ASP A 54 6.51 0.53 15.24
C ASP A 54 6.80 1.29 13.93
N ASP A 55 6.92 0.55 12.81
CA ASP A 55 7.31 1.10 11.51
C ASP A 55 6.25 0.92 10.41
N GLY A 56 5.12 0.26 10.71
CA GLY A 56 4.05 0.00 9.74
C GLY A 56 4.31 -1.19 8.80
N TRP A 57 5.45 -1.86 8.90
CA TRP A 57 5.82 -2.97 8.02
C TRP A 57 6.23 -4.25 8.75
N ASN A 58 6.96 -4.14 9.86
CA ASN A 58 7.39 -5.27 10.67
C ASN A 58 6.46 -5.48 11.85
N TRP A 59 5.64 -6.52 11.79
CA TRP A 59 4.56 -6.80 12.74
C TRP A 59 4.96 -7.84 13.79
N HIS A 60 4.47 -7.66 15.01
CA HIS A 60 4.61 -8.60 16.11
C HIS A 60 3.33 -8.68 16.95
N SER A 61 3.16 -9.73 17.71
CA SER A 61 2.05 -9.87 18.66
C SER A 61 2.15 -8.84 19.79
N GLY A 62 1.03 -8.51 20.42
CA GLY A 62 1.03 -7.64 21.59
C GLY A 62 -0.14 -6.67 21.71
N ALA A 63 -1.00 -6.55 20.70
CA ALA A 63 -2.25 -5.84 20.89
C ALA A 63 -3.20 -6.69 21.74
N GLU A 64 -3.82 -6.08 22.76
CA GLU A 64 -4.63 -6.76 23.73
C GLU A 64 -6.04 -6.17 23.81
N ARG A 65 -7.02 -7.06 23.77
CA ARG A 65 -8.43 -6.74 23.94
C ARG A 65 -9.10 -7.86 24.77
N PRO A 66 -9.86 -7.55 25.83
CA PRO A 66 -10.60 -8.55 26.58
C PRO A 66 -11.80 -9.07 25.80
N GLY A 67 -12.36 -10.17 26.26
CA GLY A 67 -13.65 -10.68 25.82
C GLY A 67 -13.64 -11.63 24.64
N GLY A 68 -12.48 -11.89 24.02
CA GLY A 68 -12.44 -12.79 22.86
C GLY A 68 -13.33 -12.28 21.71
N GLY A 69 -14.12 -13.19 21.12
CA GLY A 69 -15.07 -12.87 20.04
C GLY A 69 -14.44 -12.78 18.66
N ALA A 70 -15.23 -12.37 17.68
CA ALA A 70 -14.88 -12.41 16.29
C ALA A 70 -14.86 -11.02 15.64
N ALA A 71 -14.05 -10.91 14.59
CA ALA A 71 -14.11 -9.87 13.59
C ALA A 71 -14.29 -8.45 14.17
N PRO A 72 -13.35 -7.95 14.97
CA PRO A 72 -13.45 -6.62 15.54
C PRO A 72 -13.22 -5.53 14.51
N ASP A 73 -13.84 -4.37 14.69
CA ASP A 73 -13.39 -3.13 14.06
C ASP A 73 -12.95 -2.11 15.10
N MET A 74 -12.10 -1.19 14.70
CA MET A 74 -11.50 -0.19 15.56
C MET A 74 -11.64 1.21 14.95
N ILE A 75 -12.19 2.14 15.73
CA ILE A 75 -12.31 3.53 15.30
C ILE A 75 -11.89 4.50 16.41
N LYS A 76 -11.08 5.49 16.07
CA LYS A 76 -10.73 6.59 16.97
C LYS A 76 -11.81 7.67 16.92
N ILE A 77 -12.39 8.01 18.08
CA ILE A 77 -13.40 9.07 18.20
C ILE A 77 -12.93 10.04 19.30
N GLY A 78 -12.56 11.25 18.90
CA GLY A 78 -11.93 12.21 19.81
C GLY A 78 -10.57 11.70 20.31
N ASP A 79 -10.44 11.57 21.62
CA ASP A 79 -9.23 11.11 22.31
C ASP A 79 -9.29 9.62 22.73
N ARG A 80 -10.28 8.87 22.25
CA ARG A 80 -10.52 7.47 22.63
C ARG A 80 -10.68 6.56 21.43
N TYR A 81 -10.54 5.28 21.68
CA TYR A 81 -10.74 4.21 20.70
C TYR A 81 -11.99 3.42 21.07
N LEU A 82 -12.91 3.29 20.12
CA LEU A 82 -14.05 2.40 20.19
C LEU A 82 -13.73 1.12 19.45
N CYS A 83 -13.77 -0.01 20.17
CA CYS A 83 -13.76 -1.34 19.59
C CYS A 83 -15.19 -1.84 19.47
N ILE A 84 -15.54 -2.36 18.31
CA ILE A 84 -16.84 -2.97 18.00
C ILE A 84 -16.54 -4.41 17.56
N TYR A 85 -17.18 -5.41 18.14
CA TYR A 85 -16.82 -6.80 17.85
C TYR A 85 -18.00 -7.76 18.02
N GLY A 86 -17.94 -8.88 17.31
CA GLY A 86 -18.85 -10.00 17.50
C GLY A 86 -18.50 -10.78 18.77
N ALA A 87 -19.41 -10.86 19.74
CA ALA A 87 -19.17 -11.57 21.00
C ALA A 87 -19.51 -13.05 20.91
N THR A 88 -20.62 -13.35 20.26
CA THR A 88 -21.05 -14.70 19.91
C THR A 88 -21.48 -14.66 18.45
N GLY A 89 -21.41 -15.75 17.78
CA GLY A 89 -21.82 -15.79 16.38
C GLY A 89 -21.83 -17.20 15.90
N GLY A 90 -22.61 -17.45 14.90
CA GLY A 90 -22.86 -18.77 14.43
C GLY A 90 -21.76 -19.37 13.62
N GLY A 91 -21.03 -18.69 12.90
CA GLY A 91 -20.14 -19.28 11.93
C GLY A 91 -20.80 -20.44 11.17
N LEU A 92 -20.05 -21.15 10.39
CA LEU A 92 -20.53 -22.35 9.70
C LEU A 92 -21.05 -23.41 10.69
N GLY A 93 -22.37 -23.53 10.81
CA GLY A 93 -23.04 -24.51 11.63
C GLY A 93 -23.35 -24.13 13.08
N GLY A 94 -23.12 -22.86 13.47
CA GLY A 94 -23.24 -22.43 14.87
C GLY A 94 -24.58 -21.86 15.29
N GLY A 95 -25.56 -21.73 14.42
CA GLY A 95 -26.84 -21.10 14.76
C GLY A 95 -26.70 -19.58 14.95
N HIS A 96 -27.60 -18.83 14.46
CA HIS A 96 -27.63 -17.39 14.23
C HIS A 96 -27.89 -16.56 15.53
N ALA A 97 -27.09 -16.80 16.58
CA ALA A 97 -27.22 -16.14 17.88
C ALA A 97 -26.07 -15.14 18.13
N GLY A 98 -25.78 -14.32 17.14
CA GLY A 98 -24.72 -13.31 17.21
C GLY A 98 -25.06 -12.14 18.12
N ARG A 99 -24.02 -11.49 18.65
CA ARG A 99 -24.03 -10.27 19.46
C ARG A 99 -22.96 -9.33 19.00
N ILE A 100 -23.29 -8.08 18.74
CA ILE A 100 -22.30 -7.02 18.57
C ILE A 100 -22.18 -6.23 19.87
N LEU A 101 -20.96 -6.14 20.36
CA LEU A 101 -20.63 -5.36 21.55
C LEU A 101 -19.69 -4.22 21.19
N THR A 102 -19.76 -3.16 21.98
CA THR A 102 -18.84 -2.03 21.94
C THR A 102 -18.09 -1.89 23.25
N MET A 103 -16.83 -1.48 23.20
CA MET A 103 -16.03 -1.13 24.36
C MET A 103 -15.05 0.00 24.03
N TRP A 104 -14.69 0.77 25.04
CA TRP A 104 -13.80 1.91 24.91
C TRP A 104 -12.46 1.70 25.58
N ASN A 105 -11.41 2.27 25.01
CA ASN A 105 -10.13 2.48 25.66
C ASN A 105 -9.57 3.86 25.31
N LYS A 106 -8.78 4.42 26.21
CA LYS A 106 -8.13 5.72 26.01
C LYS A 106 -6.82 5.58 25.23
N THR A 107 -6.18 4.43 25.28
CA THR A 107 -4.95 4.10 24.60
C THR A 107 -4.97 2.64 24.12
N LEU A 108 -4.18 2.33 23.10
CA LEU A 108 -4.01 0.95 22.62
C LEU A 108 -2.70 0.32 23.11
N ASP A 109 -1.83 1.09 23.81
CA ASP A 109 -0.60 0.57 24.40
C ASP A 109 -0.85 -0.17 25.72
N PRO A 110 -0.71 -1.53 25.76
CA PRO A 110 -0.93 -2.31 26.98
C PRO A 110 0.03 -1.95 28.14
N LYS A 111 1.12 -1.24 27.86
CA LYS A 111 2.09 -0.79 28.87
C LYS A 111 1.72 0.56 29.48
N SER A 112 0.77 1.27 28.89
CA SER A 112 0.33 2.57 29.39
C SER A 112 -0.46 2.40 30.71
N PRO A 113 -0.29 3.28 31.69
CA PRO A 113 -1.10 3.30 32.91
C PRO A 113 -2.58 3.61 32.64
N ASP A 114 -2.88 4.23 31.50
CA ASP A 114 -4.24 4.55 31.05
C ASP A 114 -4.91 3.39 30.27
N PHE A 115 -4.21 2.27 30.05
CA PHE A 115 -4.74 1.12 29.33
C PHE A 115 -5.81 0.42 30.16
N LYS A 116 -7.06 0.71 29.83
CA LYS A 116 -8.21 0.12 30.51
C LYS A 116 -9.43 0.09 29.59
N TRP A 117 -9.81 -1.08 29.17
CA TRP A 117 -11.05 -1.29 28.45
C TRP A 117 -12.27 -1.13 29.34
N SER A 118 -13.31 -0.47 28.83
CA SER A 118 -14.63 -0.46 29.49
C SER A 118 -15.28 -1.84 29.44
N GLU A 119 -16.36 -2.01 30.21
CA GLU A 119 -17.27 -3.15 30.02
C GLU A 119 -17.82 -3.14 28.59
N GLY A 120 -18.03 -4.36 28.04
CA GLY A 120 -18.67 -4.55 26.75
C GLY A 120 -20.16 -4.25 26.82
N VAL A 121 -20.69 -3.44 25.91
CA VAL A 121 -22.12 -3.10 25.86
C VAL A 121 -22.72 -3.64 24.57
N GLU A 122 -23.74 -4.47 24.67
CA GLU A 122 -24.47 -5.00 23.52
C GLU A 122 -25.23 -3.88 22.79
N VAL A 123 -25.05 -3.80 21.46
CA VAL A 123 -25.69 -2.79 20.61
C VAL A 123 -26.66 -3.40 19.60
N CYS A 124 -26.47 -4.65 19.25
CA CYS A 124 -27.45 -5.42 18.47
C CYS A 124 -27.25 -6.94 18.66
N TYR A 125 -28.22 -7.70 18.26
CA TYR A 125 -28.21 -9.16 18.32
C TYR A 125 -29.06 -9.79 17.21
N SER A 126 -28.87 -11.10 16.99
CA SER A 126 -29.65 -11.94 16.09
C SER A 126 -29.97 -13.27 16.80
N ASP A 127 -31.14 -13.39 17.38
CA ASP A 127 -31.51 -14.60 18.11
C ASP A 127 -32.29 -15.58 17.21
N GLY A 128 -31.57 -16.54 16.62
CA GLY A 128 -32.17 -17.63 15.88
C GLY A 128 -32.90 -17.25 14.58
N MET A 129 -32.60 -16.08 14.04
CA MET A 129 -33.08 -15.66 12.73
C MET A 129 -32.27 -16.35 11.65
N GLU A 130 -32.88 -17.15 10.79
CA GLU A 130 -32.19 -18.01 9.80
C GLU A 130 -31.36 -17.21 8.76
N ASP A 131 -31.77 -15.96 8.48
CA ASP A 131 -31.16 -15.06 7.50
C ASP A 131 -30.27 -13.98 8.12
N GLN A 132 -29.87 -14.14 9.38
CA GLN A 132 -29.20 -13.10 10.16
C GLN A 132 -28.12 -13.68 11.05
N ASP A 133 -26.99 -12.99 11.10
CA ASP A 133 -26.01 -13.11 12.17
C ASP A 133 -25.47 -11.74 12.54
N ALA A 134 -25.47 -11.39 13.82
CA ALA A 134 -24.86 -10.15 14.30
C ALA A 134 -23.36 -10.38 14.52
N ILE A 135 -22.61 -10.29 13.44
CA ILE A 135 -21.16 -10.52 13.34
C ILE A 135 -20.53 -9.51 12.37
N ASP A 136 -19.23 -9.45 12.33
CA ASP A 136 -18.42 -8.68 11.37
C ASP A 136 -18.81 -7.19 11.29
N PRO A 137 -18.74 -6.44 12.39
CA PRO A 137 -19.04 -5.01 12.36
C PRO A 137 -17.95 -4.20 11.71
N GLY A 138 -18.33 -3.22 10.88
CA GLY A 138 -17.47 -2.17 10.36
C GLY A 138 -18.06 -0.78 10.63
N ALA A 139 -17.26 0.19 11.03
CA ALA A 139 -17.71 1.48 11.52
C ALA A 139 -17.29 2.67 10.65
N LEU A 140 -18.20 3.60 10.41
CA LEU A 140 -17.92 4.91 9.82
C LEU A 140 -18.40 6.03 10.73
N LEU A 141 -17.47 6.85 11.23
CA LEU A 141 -17.84 8.18 11.72
C LEU A 141 -17.99 9.10 10.49
N ASP A 142 -19.21 9.40 10.12
CA ASP A 142 -19.53 10.17 8.92
C ASP A 142 -18.96 11.60 9.06
N PRO A 143 -18.01 11.99 8.19
CA PRO A 143 -17.34 13.29 8.29
C PRO A 143 -18.26 14.46 7.95
N THR A 144 -19.44 14.20 7.35
CA THR A 144 -20.37 15.24 6.94
C THR A 144 -21.43 15.54 8.00
N THR A 145 -21.79 14.54 8.80
CA THR A 145 -22.88 14.63 9.77
C THR A 145 -22.46 14.37 11.21
N GLY A 146 -21.27 13.80 11.42
CA GLY A 146 -20.82 13.34 12.75
C GLY A 146 -21.56 12.12 13.29
N ARG A 147 -22.42 11.48 12.47
CA ARG A 147 -23.13 10.25 12.85
C ARG A 147 -22.19 9.05 12.79
N LEU A 148 -22.36 8.13 13.73
CA LEU A 148 -21.59 6.89 13.76
C LEU A 148 -22.46 5.75 13.19
N TRP A 149 -22.08 5.30 12.01
CA TRP A 149 -22.73 4.18 11.34
C TRP A 149 -21.94 2.90 11.58
N VAL A 150 -22.66 1.78 11.75
CA VAL A 150 -22.05 0.45 11.84
C VAL A 150 -22.81 -0.48 10.90
N SER A 151 -22.07 -1.06 9.94
CA SER A 151 -22.54 -2.17 9.13
C SER A 151 -22.14 -3.49 9.79
N TYR A 152 -22.94 -4.53 9.64
CA TYR A 152 -22.67 -5.88 10.19
C TYR A 152 -23.50 -6.92 9.46
N GLY A 153 -23.14 -8.19 9.55
CA GLY A 153 -23.91 -9.28 8.99
C GLY A 153 -23.05 -10.40 8.44
N THR A 154 -23.68 -11.27 7.66
CA THR A 154 -23.06 -12.49 7.15
C THR A 154 -23.41 -12.74 5.68
N TYR A 155 -22.56 -13.51 4.97
CA TYR A 155 -22.73 -13.79 3.54
C TYR A 155 -23.93 -14.73 3.22
N PHE A 156 -24.40 -15.51 4.19
CA PHE A 156 -25.58 -16.37 4.00
C PHE A 156 -26.91 -15.67 4.32
N GLY A 157 -26.85 -14.41 4.67
CA GLY A 157 -28.02 -13.60 5.01
C GLY A 157 -27.87 -12.17 4.51
N THR A 158 -28.18 -11.21 5.37
CA THR A 158 -28.19 -9.78 5.06
C THR A 158 -27.10 -9.04 5.78
N THR A 159 -26.41 -8.16 5.06
CA THR A 159 -25.60 -7.09 5.67
C THR A 159 -26.53 -5.95 6.06
N ARG A 160 -26.43 -5.48 7.30
CA ARG A 160 -27.29 -4.47 7.93
C ARG A 160 -26.52 -3.24 8.36
N LEU A 161 -27.23 -2.15 8.51
CA LEU A 161 -26.73 -0.87 8.99
C LEU A 161 -27.51 -0.44 10.22
N ILE A 162 -26.80 0.02 11.26
CA ILE A 162 -27.35 0.67 12.46
C ILE A 162 -26.62 1.98 12.73
N GLU A 163 -27.21 2.83 13.55
CA GLU A 163 -26.60 4.06 14.04
C GLU A 163 -26.30 3.94 15.53
N LEU A 164 -25.06 4.27 15.90
CA LEU A 164 -24.63 4.40 17.29
C LEU A 164 -24.48 5.88 17.66
N ASP A 165 -24.55 6.18 18.93
CA ASP A 165 -24.16 7.47 19.48
C ASP A 165 -22.64 7.54 19.59
N PRO A 166 -21.96 8.45 18.89
CA PRO A 166 -20.50 8.53 18.87
C PRO A 166 -19.89 8.90 20.23
N ALA A 167 -20.67 9.49 21.14
CA ALA A 167 -20.18 9.82 22.48
C ALA A 167 -20.14 8.62 23.42
N THR A 168 -21.08 7.69 23.27
CA THR A 168 -21.25 6.55 24.16
C THR A 168 -20.88 5.22 23.53
N GLY A 169 -20.94 5.09 22.20
CA GLY A 169 -20.84 3.82 21.49
C GLY A 169 -22.09 2.96 21.61
N PHE A 170 -23.17 3.46 22.18
CA PHE A 170 -24.42 2.74 22.36
C PHE A 170 -25.32 2.91 21.13
N ARG A 171 -26.22 1.94 20.94
CA ARG A 171 -27.22 2.06 19.89
C ARG A 171 -28.07 3.29 20.10
N LYS A 172 -28.26 4.08 19.06
CA LYS A 172 -29.09 5.28 19.12
C LYS A 172 -30.57 4.90 19.31
N SER A 173 -31.23 5.56 20.26
CA SER A 173 -32.63 5.30 20.58
C SER A 173 -33.55 5.45 19.37
N GLY A 174 -34.37 4.45 19.11
CA GLY A 174 -35.34 4.43 17.99
C GLY A 174 -34.69 4.11 16.62
N ASN A 175 -33.40 3.89 16.56
CA ASN A 175 -32.73 3.44 15.32
C ASN A 175 -33.14 2.00 14.99
N LYS A 176 -33.64 1.78 13.77
CA LYS A 176 -33.98 0.46 13.23
C LYS A 176 -32.85 -0.02 12.32
N GLU A 177 -32.70 -1.33 12.28
CA GLU A 177 -31.80 -1.95 11.29
C GLU A 177 -32.28 -1.66 9.89
N LYS A 178 -31.32 -1.46 9.00
CA LYS A 178 -31.55 -1.30 7.56
C LYS A 178 -30.75 -2.35 6.80
N ASP A 179 -31.42 -3.20 6.04
CA ASP A 179 -30.76 -4.12 5.11
C ASP A 179 -30.16 -3.35 3.95
N ILE A 180 -28.86 -3.56 3.68
CA ILE A 180 -28.10 -2.78 2.69
C ILE A 180 -27.39 -3.63 1.63
N ALA A 181 -27.12 -4.90 1.91
CA ALA A 181 -26.51 -5.84 0.95
C ALA A 181 -26.87 -7.29 1.29
N ILE A 182 -26.59 -8.18 0.36
CA ILE A 182 -26.61 -9.64 0.51
C ILE A 182 -25.35 -10.23 -0.10
N ASP A 183 -25.08 -11.52 0.19
CA ASP A 183 -23.99 -12.28 -0.43
C ASP A 183 -22.60 -11.66 -0.17
N CYS A 184 -22.47 -10.96 0.97
CA CYS A 184 -21.20 -10.47 1.49
C CYS A 184 -21.27 -10.31 3.01
N GLU A 185 -20.09 -10.33 3.63
CA GLU A 185 -19.87 -10.12 5.05
C GLU A 185 -18.65 -9.20 5.27
N ALA A 186 -18.20 -9.03 6.52
CA ALA A 186 -17.04 -8.21 6.86
C ALA A 186 -17.07 -6.86 6.12
N SER A 187 -18.21 -6.19 6.22
CA SER A 187 -18.47 -4.97 5.46
C SER A 187 -17.98 -3.74 6.22
N ASP A 188 -17.47 -2.77 5.49
CA ASP A 188 -17.11 -1.45 6.01
C ASP A 188 -17.57 -0.35 5.06
N LEU A 189 -17.76 0.83 5.62
CA LEU A 189 -18.21 2.02 4.92
C LEU A 189 -17.06 3.03 4.81
N ILE A 190 -16.92 3.63 3.64
CA ILE A 190 -16.10 4.83 3.47
C ILE A 190 -16.90 5.95 2.80
N TYR A 191 -16.57 7.19 3.15
CA TYR A 191 -17.11 8.38 2.51
C TYR A 191 -16.03 9.09 1.71
N ARG A 192 -16.33 9.38 0.42
CA ARG A 192 -15.44 10.14 -0.46
C ARG A 192 -16.24 10.91 -1.52
N ASP A 193 -15.91 12.18 -1.68
CA ASP A 193 -16.42 13.04 -2.77
C ASP A 193 -17.96 13.03 -2.92
N GLY A 194 -18.67 13.04 -1.79
CA GLY A 194 -20.13 13.06 -1.75
C GLY A 194 -20.78 11.70 -2.03
N TRP A 195 -20.03 10.60 -1.89
CA TRP A 195 -20.54 9.24 -2.00
C TRP A 195 -20.14 8.40 -0.77
N TYR A 196 -21.05 7.54 -0.36
CA TYR A 196 -20.77 6.43 0.55
C TYR A 196 -20.49 5.19 -0.27
N TYR A 197 -19.44 4.48 0.09
CA TYR A 197 -19.03 3.21 -0.51
C TYR A 197 -19.18 2.14 0.53
N LEU A 198 -19.92 1.08 0.22
CA LEU A 198 -20.00 -0.13 1.02
C LEU A 198 -19.03 -1.16 0.40
N LEU A 199 -17.98 -1.50 1.13
CA LEU A 199 -17.09 -2.58 0.78
C LEU A 199 -17.52 -3.82 1.57
N GLY A 200 -17.66 -4.95 0.89
CA GLY A 200 -18.05 -6.21 1.51
C GLY A 200 -17.17 -7.33 1.01
N THR A 201 -16.99 -8.35 1.83
CA THR A 201 -16.27 -9.56 1.46
C THR A 201 -17.25 -10.60 0.93
N HIS A 202 -17.04 -11.00 -0.30
CA HIS A 202 -17.83 -12.00 -1.02
C HIS A 202 -17.04 -13.32 -1.13
N GLY A 203 -17.72 -14.45 -1.16
CA GLY A 203 -17.12 -15.77 -1.29
C GLY A 203 -17.12 -16.56 0.02
N THR A 204 -16.23 -17.55 0.13
CA THR A 204 -16.20 -18.47 1.27
C THR A 204 -15.06 -18.18 2.23
N CYS A 205 -15.38 -18.01 3.52
CA CYS A 205 -14.45 -17.86 4.64
C CYS A 205 -13.82 -19.19 5.07
N CYS A 206 -12.71 -19.08 5.78
CA CYS A 206 -12.23 -20.11 6.71
C CYS A 206 -11.87 -21.44 6.05
N ASP A 207 -11.57 -21.42 4.76
CA ASP A 207 -11.19 -22.60 3.95
C ASP A 207 -9.71 -22.53 3.49
N GLY A 208 -8.92 -21.65 4.10
CA GLY A 208 -7.48 -21.50 3.85
C GLY A 208 -7.19 -21.35 2.35
N VAL A 209 -6.42 -22.29 1.81
CA VAL A 209 -6.00 -22.26 0.40
C VAL A 209 -7.15 -22.38 -0.61
N ASN A 210 -8.30 -22.88 -0.19
CA ASN A 210 -9.49 -23.03 -1.04
C ASN A 210 -10.45 -21.84 -0.91
N SER A 211 -10.18 -20.89 -0.02
CA SER A 211 -11.01 -19.70 0.16
C SER A 211 -11.18 -18.95 -1.17
N THR A 212 -12.41 -18.54 -1.42
CA THR A 212 -12.79 -17.74 -2.59
C THR A 212 -13.04 -16.29 -2.25
N TYR A 213 -12.67 -15.87 -1.04
CA TYR A 213 -12.82 -14.49 -0.58
C TYR A 213 -12.29 -13.48 -1.59
N ASN A 214 -13.05 -12.44 -1.78
CA ASN A 214 -12.72 -11.28 -2.58
C ASN A 214 -13.51 -10.07 -2.05
N ILE A 215 -12.99 -8.86 -2.25
CA ILE A 215 -13.62 -7.63 -1.78
C ILE A 215 -14.34 -6.96 -2.95
N VAL A 216 -15.62 -6.67 -2.76
CA VAL A 216 -16.49 -5.98 -3.72
C VAL A 216 -17.01 -4.68 -3.15
N VAL A 217 -17.50 -3.77 -4.01
CA VAL A 217 -17.96 -2.44 -3.62
C VAL A 217 -19.20 -2.00 -4.41
N GLY A 218 -20.12 -1.35 -3.72
CA GLY A 218 -21.20 -0.52 -4.27
C GLY A 218 -21.12 0.88 -3.68
N ARG A 219 -21.78 1.85 -4.31
CA ARG A 219 -21.83 3.22 -3.79
C ARG A 219 -23.22 3.80 -3.77
N SER A 220 -23.46 4.73 -2.83
CA SER A 220 -24.75 5.42 -2.63
C SER A 220 -24.54 6.89 -2.31
N LYS A 221 -25.60 7.70 -2.46
CA LYS A 221 -25.66 9.08 -1.95
C LYS A 221 -26.12 9.15 -0.49
N SER A 222 -26.56 8.04 0.08
CA SER A 222 -27.00 7.90 1.47
C SER A 222 -26.26 6.75 2.14
N PRO A 223 -25.88 6.84 3.42
CA PRO A 223 -25.33 5.69 4.14
C PRO A 223 -26.30 4.52 4.25
N GLU A 224 -27.59 4.77 4.12
CA GLU A 224 -28.64 3.75 4.16
C GLU A 224 -28.89 3.06 2.81
N GLY A 225 -28.07 3.36 1.79
CA GLY A 225 -28.19 2.79 0.45
C GLY A 225 -29.27 3.49 -0.42
N PRO A 226 -29.69 2.88 -1.57
CA PRO A 226 -29.16 1.62 -2.09
C PRO A 226 -27.71 1.77 -2.58
N TYR A 227 -26.91 0.70 -2.43
CA TYR A 227 -25.53 0.65 -2.89
C TYR A 227 -25.45 0.01 -4.26
N ILE A 228 -25.19 0.82 -5.27
CA ILE A 228 -25.19 0.42 -6.67
C ILE A 228 -23.76 0.24 -7.16
N ASP A 229 -23.49 -0.85 -7.88
CA ASP A 229 -22.19 -1.10 -8.51
C ASP A 229 -21.99 -0.30 -9.81
N ASN A 230 -20.84 -0.51 -10.45
CA ASN A 230 -20.46 0.22 -11.67
C ASN A 230 -21.24 -0.17 -12.93
N VAL A 231 -22.09 -1.21 -12.87
CA VAL A 231 -22.97 -1.64 -13.96
C VAL A 231 -24.46 -1.44 -13.64
N GLY A 232 -24.75 -0.82 -12.48
CA GLY A 232 -26.12 -0.44 -12.11
C GLY A 232 -26.88 -1.49 -11.27
N ARG A 233 -26.19 -2.53 -10.74
CA ARG A 233 -26.82 -3.54 -9.88
C ARG A 233 -26.70 -3.13 -8.42
N ASP A 234 -27.79 -3.32 -7.67
CA ASP A 234 -27.84 -3.10 -6.25
C ASP A 234 -27.14 -4.25 -5.48
N MET A 235 -26.32 -3.96 -4.49
CA MET A 235 -25.70 -4.96 -3.61
C MET A 235 -26.76 -5.75 -2.81
N TYR A 236 -27.92 -5.19 -2.57
CA TYR A 236 -29.05 -5.94 -2.00
C TYR A 236 -29.65 -6.96 -2.98
N HIS A 237 -29.22 -6.95 -4.24
CA HIS A 237 -29.58 -7.91 -5.28
C HIS A 237 -28.34 -8.62 -5.87
N GLY A 238 -27.27 -8.76 -5.07
CA GLY A 238 -26.03 -9.44 -5.48
C GLY A 238 -25.17 -8.65 -6.46
N GLY A 239 -25.30 -7.31 -6.45
CA GLY A 239 -24.35 -6.42 -7.12
C GLY A 239 -23.03 -6.32 -6.36
N GLY A 240 -22.03 -5.71 -7.00
CA GLY A 240 -20.72 -5.44 -6.40
C GLY A 240 -19.62 -5.42 -7.44
N LYS A 241 -18.86 -4.32 -7.48
CA LYS A 241 -17.67 -4.19 -8.33
C LYS A 241 -16.48 -4.75 -7.58
N MET A 242 -15.71 -5.63 -8.22
CA MET A 242 -14.47 -6.18 -7.66
C MET A 242 -13.47 -5.05 -7.33
N VAL A 243 -12.92 -5.09 -6.11
CA VAL A 243 -11.82 -4.23 -5.64
C VAL A 243 -10.51 -5.01 -5.62
N ILE A 244 -10.52 -6.19 -4.99
CA ILE A 244 -9.37 -7.09 -4.92
C ILE A 244 -9.82 -8.54 -4.82
N ALA A 245 -9.05 -9.43 -5.42
CA ALA A 245 -9.22 -10.88 -5.37
C ALA A 245 -7.86 -11.57 -5.17
N ALA A 246 -7.87 -12.90 -5.18
CA ALA A 246 -6.65 -13.71 -5.11
C ALA A 246 -5.63 -13.34 -6.20
N GLY A 247 -4.36 -13.48 -5.88
CA GLY A 247 -3.24 -13.27 -6.80
C GLY A 247 -1.88 -13.40 -6.12
N ASP A 248 -0.80 -13.49 -6.91
CA ASP A 248 0.58 -13.49 -6.41
C ASP A 248 0.84 -14.49 -5.25
N ARG A 249 0.44 -15.77 -5.41
CA ARG A 249 0.58 -16.82 -4.40
C ARG A 249 -0.17 -16.57 -3.09
N LYS A 250 -1.28 -15.84 -3.16
CA LYS A 250 -2.16 -15.52 -2.03
C LYS A 250 -3.62 -15.73 -2.42
N THR A 251 -4.42 -16.25 -1.51
CA THR A 251 -5.84 -16.51 -1.74
C THR A 251 -6.71 -15.91 -0.64
N GLY A 252 -7.97 -15.65 -0.98
CA GLY A 252 -8.97 -15.27 -0.02
C GLY A 252 -8.73 -13.86 0.55
N ALA A 253 -8.77 -12.83 -0.29
CA ALA A 253 -8.73 -11.44 0.18
C ALA A 253 -10.03 -11.07 0.87
N GLY A 254 -10.02 -10.80 2.16
CA GLY A 254 -11.24 -10.48 2.90
C GLY A 254 -11.05 -9.62 4.12
N HIS A 255 -12.15 -9.19 4.68
CA HIS A 255 -12.24 -8.34 5.87
C HIS A 255 -11.56 -6.99 5.66
N PHE A 256 -12.17 -6.15 4.86
CA PHE A 256 -11.65 -4.82 4.51
C PHE A 256 -11.59 -3.91 5.74
N GLY A 257 -10.41 -3.32 5.96
CA GLY A 257 -10.20 -2.23 6.90
C GLY A 257 -9.70 -0.98 6.16
N ARG A 258 -10.20 0.15 6.56
CA ARG A 258 -9.93 1.43 5.92
C ARG A 258 -8.79 2.17 6.64
N THR A 259 -7.85 2.75 5.90
CA THR A 259 -6.84 3.65 6.48
C THR A 259 -6.46 4.74 5.50
N ILE A 260 -6.64 5.98 5.88
CA ILE A 260 -6.08 7.15 5.19
C ILE A 260 -4.88 7.59 6.00
N ILE A 261 -3.68 7.51 5.40
CA ILE A 261 -2.44 7.81 6.12
C ILE A 261 -2.03 9.24 5.92
N ASP A 262 -2.23 9.77 4.70
CA ASP A 262 -1.67 11.03 4.30
C ASP A 262 -2.33 11.57 3.04
N GLU A 263 -2.16 12.87 2.81
CA GLU A 263 -2.70 13.53 1.62
C GLU A 263 -2.25 12.82 0.35
N GLY A 264 -3.20 12.35 -0.45
CA GLY A 264 -2.97 11.61 -1.68
C GLY A 264 -2.49 10.17 -1.52
N VAL A 265 -2.21 9.68 -0.31
CA VAL A 265 -1.90 8.28 -0.04
C VAL A 265 -3.03 7.67 0.78
N GLU A 266 -3.67 6.66 0.24
CA GLU A 266 -4.63 5.83 0.96
C GLU A 266 -4.16 4.38 0.93
N VAL A 267 -4.32 3.69 2.04
CA VAL A 267 -4.12 2.25 2.10
C VAL A 267 -5.34 1.56 2.64
N MET A 268 -5.54 0.33 2.24
CA MET A 268 -6.51 -0.59 2.82
C MET A 268 -5.77 -1.69 3.56
N SER A 269 -6.35 -2.16 4.66
CA SER A 269 -5.96 -3.40 5.31
C SER A 269 -7.01 -4.48 5.05
N PHE A 270 -6.57 -5.72 5.03
CA PHE A 270 -7.41 -6.91 4.94
C PHE A 270 -6.56 -8.13 5.32
N HIS A 271 -7.11 -9.33 5.34
CA HIS A 271 -6.28 -10.52 5.43
C HIS A 271 -6.30 -11.32 4.12
N TRP A 272 -5.23 -12.06 3.90
CA TRP A 272 -5.26 -13.23 3.03
C TRP A 272 -5.64 -14.43 3.86
N GLU A 273 -6.61 -15.22 3.43
CA GLU A 273 -6.94 -16.49 4.08
C GLU A 273 -5.74 -17.45 4.07
N ALA A 274 -4.99 -17.44 2.96
CA ALA A 274 -3.74 -18.17 2.86
C ALA A 274 -2.69 -17.40 2.06
N ASP A 275 -1.55 -17.17 2.69
CA ASP A 275 -0.33 -16.66 2.07
C ASP A 275 0.67 -17.81 1.90
N PHE A 276 0.92 -18.25 0.66
CA PHE A 276 1.82 -19.37 0.38
C PHE A 276 3.29 -19.04 0.65
N ASP A 277 3.66 -17.77 0.70
CA ASP A 277 5.00 -17.34 1.09
C ASP A 277 5.19 -17.39 2.61
N MET A 278 4.08 -17.43 3.36
CA MET A 278 4.02 -17.54 4.82
C MET A 278 3.47 -18.90 5.30
N GLY A 279 3.70 -19.93 4.51
CA GLY A 279 3.30 -21.31 4.84
C GLY A 279 1.80 -21.59 4.75
N GLY A 280 1.06 -20.82 3.96
CA GLY A 280 -0.38 -20.98 3.77
C GLY A 280 -1.20 -20.48 4.98
N ARG A 281 -0.63 -19.65 5.84
CA ARG A 281 -1.32 -19.07 7.00
C ARG A 281 -2.09 -17.82 6.62
N SER A 282 -3.11 -17.50 7.39
CA SER A 282 -3.79 -16.21 7.31
C SER A 282 -2.85 -15.08 7.74
N THR A 283 -2.74 -14.04 6.90
CA THR A 283 -1.81 -12.93 7.08
C THR A 283 -2.44 -11.59 6.81
N LEU A 284 -2.02 -10.59 7.57
CA LEU A 284 -2.35 -9.18 7.30
C LEU A 284 -1.80 -8.77 5.92
N ALA A 285 -2.62 -8.09 5.17
CA ALA A 285 -2.25 -7.34 3.99
C ALA A 285 -2.50 -5.84 4.22
N VAL A 286 -1.54 -5.02 3.82
CA VAL A 286 -1.68 -3.55 3.77
C VAL A 286 -1.32 -3.12 2.35
N ARG A 287 -2.26 -2.59 1.60
CA ARG A 287 -2.15 -2.31 0.17
C ARG A 287 -2.65 -0.90 -0.17
N PRO A 288 -2.09 -0.26 -1.20
CA PRO A 288 -2.65 0.98 -1.71
C PRO A 288 -4.13 0.83 -2.12
N LEU A 289 -4.94 1.82 -1.78
CA LEU A 289 -6.29 1.97 -2.30
C LEU A 289 -6.29 3.10 -3.34
N LEU A 290 -6.43 2.73 -4.59
CA LEU A 290 -6.41 3.65 -5.73
C LEU A 290 -7.83 4.03 -6.15
N TRP A 291 -7.95 5.14 -6.86
CA TRP A 291 -9.24 5.63 -7.33
C TRP A 291 -9.22 5.92 -8.83
N LYS A 292 -10.16 5.33 -9.55
CA LYS A 292 -10.34 5.59 -10.99
C LYS A 292 -11.80 5.75 -11.33
N ASN A 293 -12.14 6.87 -11.97
CA ASN A 293 -13.52 7.20 -12.37
C ASN A 293 -14.52 7.14 -11.21
N GLY A 294 -14.08 7.53 -9.99
CA GLY A 294 -14.91 7.50 -8.78
C GLY A 294 -15.16 6.09 -8.23
N TRP A 295 -14.27 5.13 -8.50
CA TRP A 295 -14.33 3.78 -7.95
C TRP A 295 -13.00 3.37 -7.32
N PRO A 296 -13.04 2.70 -6.16
CA PRO A 296 -11.83 2.17 -5.55
C PRO A 296 -11.30 0.97 -6.33
N ILE A 297 -9.98 0.82 -6.31
CA ILE A 297 -9.23 -0.28 -6.91
C ILE A 297 -8.14 -0.67 -5.91
N GLY A 298 -8.01 -1.97 -5.62
CA GLY A 298 -6.88 -2.49 -4.85
C GLY A 298 -5.59 -2.33 -5.65
N GLY A 299 -4.64 -1.58 -5.09
CA GLY A 299 -3.30 -1.46 -5.64
C GLY A 299 -2.39 -2.60 -5.21
N ASP A 300 -1.20 -2.65 -5.79
CA ASP A 300 -0.13 -3.56 -5.41
C ASP A 300 0.93 -2.86 -4.58
N GLN A 301 1.67 -3.64 -3.78
CA GLN A 301 2.89 -3.16 -3.17
C GLN A 301 3.94 -2.90 -4.24
N PHE A 302 4.82 -1.93 -3.97
CA PHE A 302 5.91 -1.62 -4.87
C PHE A 302 6.83 -2.84 -5.02
N LYS A 303 7.11 -3.23 -6.27
CA LYS A 303 7.94 -4.41 -6.58
C LYS A 303 9.37 -3.98 -6.88
N GLU A 304 10.32 -4.77 -6.38
CA GLU A 304 11.73 -4.63 -6.76
C GLU A 304 11.91 -4.82 -8.26
N GLY A 305 12.91 -4.17 -8.82
CA GLY A 305 13.20 -4.30 -10.24
C GLY A 305 14.05 -3.17 -10.80
N THR A 306 14.26 -3.22 -12.09
CA THR A 306 14.93 -2.14 -12.83
C THR A 306 13.89 -1.32 -13.57
N TYR A 307 13.93 -0.01 -13.36
CA TYR A 307 12.93 0.93 -13.84
C TYR A 307 13.59 2.17 -14.45
N GLU A 308 12.85 2.82 -15.31
CA GLU A 308 13.01 4.23 -15.61
C GLU A 308 12.05 5.01 -14.72
N ILE A 309 12.56 6.05 -14.04
CA ILE A 309 11.80 6.90 -13.13
C ILE A 309 11.41 8.15 -13.87
N GLU A 310 10.17 8.20 -14.37
CA GLU A 310 9.66 9.31 -15.18
C GLU A 310 8.86 10.28 -14.31
N SER A 311 9.12 11.58 -14.47
CA SER A 311 8.29 12.61 -13.85
C SER A 311 6.88 12.59 -14.47
N GLU A 312 5.85 12.91 -13.69
CA GLU A 312 4.50 13.15 -14.23
C GLU A 312 4.48 14.35 -15.18
N ARG A 313 5.45 15.26 -15.08
CA ARG A 313 5.79 16.18 -16.16
C ARG A 313 6.31 15.40 -17.35
N ARG A 314 5.51 15.32 -18.39
CA ARG A 314 5.77 14.45 -19.55
C ARG A 314 7.12 14.70 -20.22
N GLY A 315 7.80 13.61 -20.54
CA GLY A 315 9.02 13.58 -21.33
C GLY A 315 10.30 13.77 -20.53
N TYR A 316 10.23 13.80 -19.18
CA TYR A 316 11.39 13.94 -18.32
C TYR A 316 11.60 12.69 -17.47
N ALA A 317 12.85 12.24 -17.38
CA ALA A 317 13.25 11.12 -16.54
C ALA A 317 14.38 11.52 -15.59
N LEU A 318 14.41 10.84 -14.43
CA LEU A 318 15.54 10.92 -13.51
C LEU A 318 16.75 10.25 -14.15
N GLU A 319 17.87 10.96 -14.21
CA GLU A 319 19.11 10.43 -14.79
C GLU A 319 20.35 10.81 -13.98
N LEU A 320 21.42 10.03 -14.15
CA LEU A 320 22.73 10.38 -13.68
C LEU A 320 23.30 11.49 -14.57
N ALA A 321 23.88 12.53 -13.98
CA ALA A 321 24.46 13.67 -14.71
C ALA A 321 25.82 13.30 -15.33
N VAL A 322 25.80 12.40 -16.30
CA VAL A 322 26.98 11.98 -17.08
C VAL A 322 26.70 12.12 -18.57
N ASP A 323 27.71 12.44 -19.34
CA ASP A 323 27.61 12.36 -20.78
C ASP A 323 27.59 10.89 -21.19
N PHE A 324 26.43 10.45 -21.65
CA PHE A 324 26.32 9.12 -22.20
C PHE A 324 26.73 9.13 -23.64
N VAL A 325 27.88 8.52 -23.90
CA VAL A 325 28.45 8.24 -25.24
C VAL A 325 28.20 9.35 -26.27
N ARG A 326 29.21 10.05 -26.61
CA ARG A 326 29.19 10.83 -27.84
C ARG A 326 28.85 9.88 -28.98
N MET A 327 27.58 9.81 -29.36
CA MET A 327 27.25 9.28 -30.66
C MET A 327 28.04 10.16 -31.65
N ASN A 328 29.03 9.59 -32.28
CA ASN A 328 29.53 10.14 -33.54
C ASN A 328 28.37 9.99 -34.52
N VAL A 329 27.37 10.86 -34.39
CA VAL A 329 26.46 11.12 -35.46
C VAL A 329 27.36 11.68 -36.53
N ALA A 330 27.73 10.85 -37.52
CA ALA A 330 28.27 11.34 -38.76
C ALA A 330 27.29 12.47 -39.12
N ARG A 331 27.75 13.73 -39.04
CA ARG A 331 26.94 14.87 -39.45
C ARG A 331 26.50 14.57 -40.86
N ALA A 332 25.30 14.08 -41.02
CA ALA A 332 24.64 14.08 -42.32
C ALA A 332 24.68 15.52 -42.78
N GLY A 333 25.50 15.78 -43.76
CA GLY A 333 25.90 17.00 -44.38
C GLY A 333 25.38 18.28 -43.74
N GLY A 334 26.31 19.14 -43.28
CA GLY A 334 25.94 20.46 -42.80
C GLY A 334 24.91 21.10 -43.72
N PHE A 335 24.09 21.98 -43.18
CA PHE A 335 23.37 22.95 -43.94
C PHE A 335 24.40 23.68 -44.83
N GLY A 336 24.76 23.01 -45.92
CA GLY A 336 25.64 23.56 -46.97
C GLY A 336 24.83 24.55 -47.75
N GLY A 337 25.29 25.77 -47.72
CA GLY A 337 24.78 26.82 -48.53
C GLY A 337 24.60 26.34 -49.98
N PHE A 338 23.69 26.96 -50.65
CA PHE A 338 23.38 26.85 -52.09
C PHE A 338 24.67 26.79 -52.91
N GLY A 339 25.13 25.61 -53.24
CA GLY A 339 26.30 25.37 -54.10
C GLY A 339 26.33 23.91 -54.49
N GLY A 340 25.83 23.63 -55.70
CA GLY A 340 25.79 22.28 -56.26
C GLY A 340 27.19 21.65 -56.36
N GLY A 341 27.34 20.50 -55.78
CA GLY A 341 28.46 19.59 -55.95
C GLY A 341 28.02 18.19 -55.47
N GLN A 342 27.70 17.35 -56.45
CA GLN A 342 27.48 15.93 -56.22
C GLN A 342 28.71 15.30 -55.60
N GLN A 343 28.66 14.90 -54.34
CA GLN A 343 29.47 13.80 -53.80
C GLN A 343 28.61 12.53 -53.78
N ALA A 344 28.52 11.92 -54.96
CA ALA A 344 28.19 10.52 -55.08
C ALA A 344 29.42 9.73 -54.57
N ASN A 345 29.21 8.94 -53.52
CA ASN A 345 30.07 7.91 -52.90
C ASN A 345 30.46 8.17 -51.44
N ALA A 346 29.55 8.71 -50.62
CA ALA A 346 29.68 8.46 -49.19
C ALA A 346 29.13 7.05 -48.88
N ALA A 347 30.01 6.15 -48.41
CA ALA A 347 29.57 4.86 -47.88
C ALA A 347 28.46 5.08 -46.85
N PRO A 348 27.42 4.25 -46.83
CA PRO A 348 26.39 4.36 -45.80
C PRO A 348 27.04 4.39 -44.42
N PRO A 349 26.56 5.22 -43.49
CA PRO A 349 27.10 5.26 -42.15
C PRO A 349 27.10 3.85 -41.56
N GLN A 350 28.27 3.35 -41.17
CA GLN A 350 28.39 2.09 -40.48
C GLN A 350 27.55 2.19 -39.18
N PRO A 351 26.76 1.17 -38.85
CA PRO A 351 26.07 1.16 -37.56
C PRO A 351 27.12 1.32 -36.46
N VAL A 352 26.95 2.32 -35.62
CA VAL A 352 27.80 2.50 -34.43
C VAL A 352 27.62 1.25 -33.57
N ALA A 353 28.72 0.51 -33.33
CA ALA A 353 28.66 -0.63 -32.44
C ALA A 353 28.08 -0.17 -31.10
N GLU A 354 27.07 -0.89 -30.60
CA GLU A 354 26.48 -0.62 -29.31
C GLU A 354 27.56 -0.73 -28.24
N GLN A 355 27.86 0.36 -27.53
CA GLN A 355 28.88 0.35 -26.50
C GLN A 355 28.39 -0.50 -25.33
N LYS A 356 29.25 -1.36 -24.82
CA LYS A 356 28.95 -2.13 -23.63
C LYS A 356 28.85 -1.19 -22.44
N LEU A 357 27.88 -1.47 -21.56
CA LEU A 357 27.62 -0.67 -20.35
C LEU A 357 28.90 -0.56 -19.49
N GLU A 358 29.68 -1.64 -19.37
CA GLU A 358 30.93 -1.67 -18.59
C GLU A 358 31.98 -0.67 -19.12
N ASP A 359 32.06 -0.52 -20.43
CA ASP A 359 32.99 0.43 -21.04
C ASP A 359 32.59 1.88 -20.73
N VAL A 360 31.29 2.14 -20.68
CA VAL A 360 30.75 3.47 -20.36
C VAL A 360 30.95 3.80 -18.90
N ILE A 361 30.60 2.89 -17.99
CA ILE A 361 30.74 3.06 -16.54
C ILE A 361 32.18 3.35 -16.16
N SER A 362 33.16 2.74 -16.84
CA SER A 362 34.58 2.95 -16.58
C SER A 362 35.03 4.39 -16.79
N THR A 363 34.25 5.18 -17.53
CA THR A 363 34.56 6.61 -17.81
C THR A 363 33.95 7.56 -16.79
N TRP A 364 33.11 7.07 -15.87
CA TRP A 364 32.44 7.92 -14.89
C TRP A 364 33.35 8.36 -13.76
N PRO A 365 33.13 9.56 -13.17
CA PRO A 365 33.85 9.99 -11.99
C PRO A 365 33.72 8.99 -10.84
N SER A 366 34.77 8.80 -10.07
CA SER A 366 34.79 7.91 -8.91
C SER A 366 34.07 8.48 -7.69
N GLY A 367 33.89 9.81 -7.62
CA GLY A 367 33.20 10.50 -6.53
C GLY A 367 31.69 10.56 -6.73
N ASN A 368 31.04 11.45 -6.00
CA ASN A 368 29.60 11.71 -6.15
C ASN A 368 29.32 12.28 -7.54
N ILE A 369 28.20 11.86 -8.10
CA ILE A 369 27.70 12.36 -9.39
C ILE A 369 26.28 12.87 -9.15
N PRO A 370 25.97 14.13 -9.47
CA PRO A 370 24.61 14.65 -9.33
C PRO A 370 23.59 13.83 -10.14
N ALA A 371 22.39 13.69 -9.63
CA ALA A 371 21.26 13.32 -10.44
C ALA A 371 20.70 14.56 -11.12
N ARG A 372 20.06 14.40 -12.28
CA ARG A 372 19.38 15.48 -13.00
C ARG A 372 18.10 14.97 -13.64
N ILE A 373 17.29 15.90 -14.14
CA ILE A 373 16.14 15.59 -15.01
C ILE A 373 16.63 15.74 -16.44
N GLY A 374 16.43 14.73 -17.26
CA GLY A 374 16.77 14.75 -18.67
C GLY A 374 15.62 14.27 -19.54
N ASP A 375 15.74 14.53 -20.84
CA ASP A 375 14.80 14.00 -21.81
C ASP A 375 14.74 12.47 -21.73
N TYR A 376 13.55 11.92 -21.80
CA TYR A 376 13.35 10.49 -21.77
C TYR A 376 13.91 9.79 -23.02
N MET A 377 15.02 9.07 -22.89
CA MET A 377 15.79 8.55 -24.01
C MET A 377 16.12 7.05 -23.95
N PHE A 378 15.61 6.31 -22.98
CA PHE A 378 15.91 4.87 -22.76
C PHE A 378 17.41 4.56 -22.57
N ARG A 379 18.17 5.48 -22.00
CA ARG A 379 19.63 5.32 -21.88
C ARG A 379 20.00 4.64 -20.54
N PRO A 380 21.14 3.93 -20.47
CA PRO A 380 21.60 3.25 -19.26
C PRO A 380 21.69 4.15 -18.02
N HIS A 381 22.06 5.42 -18.17
CA HIS A 381 22.12 6.38 -17.06
C HIS A 381 20.73 6.87 -16.57
N GLN A 382 19.65 6.43 -17.20
CA GLN A 382 18.26 6.64 -16.80
C GLN A 382 17.62 5.39 -16.20
N LYS A 383 18.35 4.26 -16.12
CA LYS A 383 17.87 3.01 -15.56
C LYS A 383 18.30 2.86 -14.11
N TRP A 384 17.34 2.63 -13.24
CA TRP A 384 17.54 2.53 -11.82
C TRP A 384 17.08 1.17 -11.31
N THR A 385 17.93 0.48 -10.59
CA THR A 385 17.56 -0.75 -9.89
C THR A 385 17.10 -0.39 -8.50
N ILE A 386 15.87 -0.79 -8.17
CA ILE A 386 15.26 -0.58 -6.88
C ILE A 386 15.21 -1.89 -6.13
N THR A 387 15.83 -1.93 -4.96
CA THR A 387 15.94 -3.14 -4.14
C THR A 387 15.49 -2.81 -2.72
N ALA A 388 14.67 -3.68 -2.13
CA ALA A 388 14.26 -3.57 -0.74
C ALA A 388 15.46 -3.71 0.21
N VAL A 389 15.38 -3.01 1.34
CA VAL A 389 16.38 -3.05 2.42
C VAL A 389 15.65 -3.35 3.74
N PRO A 390 15.15 -4.58 3.92
CA PRO A 390 14.31 -4.96 5.06
C PRO A 390 14.95 -4.70 6.42
N GLU A 391 16.26 -4.84 6.51
CA GLU A 391 17.03 -4.59 7.74
C GLU A 391 17.01 -3.12 8.18
N ALA A 392 16.67 -2.21 7.27
CA ALA A 392 16.51 -0.79 7.58
C ALA A 392 15.14 -0.43 8.16
N GLY A 393 14.25 -1.44 8.31
CA GLY A 393 12.84 -1.26 8.67
C GLY A 393 11.97 -0.88 7.47
N GLY A 394 10.84 -0.26 7.74
CA GLY A 394 9.88 0.07 6.70
C GLY A 394 8.97 1.25 7.06
N TYR A 395 7.89 1.32 6.34
CA TYR A 395 6.76 2.21 6.55
C TYR A 395 5.48 1.46 6.21
N LEU A 396 4.35 2.03 6.47
CA LEU A 396 3.09 1.30 6.26
C LEU A 396 2.98 0.82 4.81
N SER A 397 2.87 -0.49 4.64
CA SER A 397 2.80 -1.23 3.38
C SER A 397 4.14 -1.76 2.79
N ASN A 398 5.28 -1.11 3.01
CA ASN A 398 6.53 -1.50 2.33
C ASN A 398 7.77 -1.36 3.23
N PRO A 399 8.89 -2.10 2.93
CA PRO A 399 10.20 -1.81 3.48
C PRO A 399 10.77 -0.52 2.86
N TYR A 400 11.86 -0.01 3.43
CA TYR A 400 12.69 0.99 2.73
C TYR A 400 13.39 0.36 1.53
N PHE A 401 13.67 1.20 0.53
CA PHE A 401 14.35 0.81 -0.69
C PHE A 401 15.67 1.57 -0.87
N LYS A 402 16.67 0.92 -1.48
CA LYS A 402 17.78 1.59 -2.13
C LYS A 402 17.46 1.75 -3.62
N ILE A 403 17.94 2.84 -4.21
CA ILE A 403 17.77 3.17 -5.62
C ILE A 403 19.19 3.32 -6.20
N THR A 404 19.61 2.39 -7.05
CA THR A 404 20.97 2.39 -7.64
C THR A 404 20.89 2.51 -9.15
N ILE A 405 21.91 3.11 -9.78
CA ILE A 405 22.04 3.05 -11.24
C ILE A 405 22.21 1.59 -11.66
N ALA A 406 21.40 1.13 -12.60
CA ALA A 406 21.41 -0.24 -13.08
C ALA A 406 22.81 -0.70 -13.54
N GLY A 407 23.23 -1.87 -13.06
CA GLY A 407 24.55 -2.42 -13.35
C GLY A 407 25.70 -1.81 -12.53
N THR A 408 25.40 -1.00 -11.49
CA THR A 408 26.40 -0.40 -10.61
C THR A 408 25.96 -0.49 -9.14
N GLU A 409 26.89 -0.20 -8.22
CA GLU A 409 26.60 0.00 -6.80
C GLU A 409 26.25 1.46 -6.44
N ARG A 410 26.26 2.35 -7.43
CA ARG A 410 26.06 3.79 -7.23
C ARG A 410 24.62 4.08 -6.81
N ALA A 411 24.46 4.64 -5.61
CA ALA A 411 23.16 4.83 -4.95
C ALA A 411 22.71 6.29 -4.93
N LEU A 412 21.42 6.50 -5.12
CA LEU A 412 20.76 7.81 -4.95
C LEU A 412 20.74 8.17 -3.45
N ALA A 413 21.08 9.41 -3.14
CA ALA A 413 21.14 9.93 -1.77
C ALA A 413 20.62 11.37 -1.69
N ALA A 414 19.96 11.70 -0.58
CA ALA A 414 19.63 13.07 -0.21
C ALA A 414 20.87 13.82 0.31
N THR A 415 20.90 15.13 0.14
CA THR A 415 22.00 15.99 0.63
C THR A 415 21.51 16.98 1.69
N GLU A 416 22.43 17.55 2.46
CA GLU A 416 22.17 18.58 3.45
C GLU A 416 21.50 19.83 2.84
N ASP A 417 21.84 20.12 1.57
CA ASP A 417 21.27 21.26 0.82
C ASP A 417 19.86 20.98 0.27
N VAL A 418 19.22 19.86 0.69
CA VAL A 418 17.87 19.48 0.21
C VAL A 418 17.85 19.18 -1.29
N GLU A 419 18.93 18.60 -1.80
CA GLU A 419 19.07 18.14 -3.17
C GLU A 419 19.29 16.62 -3.22
N VAL A 420 19.45 16.06 -4.41
CA VAL A 420 19.79 14.66 -4.62
C VAL A 420 21.08 14.50 -5.40
N THR A 421 21.88 13.52 -5.01
CA THR A 421 23.10 13.12 -5.67
C THR A 421 23.15 11.60 -5.79
N THR A 422 24.17 11.07 -6.45
CA THR A 422 24.51 9.66 -6.32
C THR A 422 25.86 9.50 -5.67
N VAL A 423 25.94 8.64 -4.65
CA VAL A 423 27.21 8.25 -4.01
C VAL A 423 27.76 7.00 -4.68
N PRO A 424 29.10 6.75 -4.60
CA PRO A 424 29.74 5.64 -5.32
C PRO A 424 29.18 4.25 -4.99
N SER A 425 28.72 4.04 -3.75
CA SER A 425 28.13 2.77 -3.33
C SER A 425 27.13 2.99 -2.20
N PHE A 426 26.16 2.10 -2.11
CA PHE A 426 25.21 2.04 -0.99
C PHE A 426 25.93 1.64 0.30
N THR A 427 25.72 2.39 1.37
CA THR A 427 26.32 2.15 2.70
C THR A 427 25.31 1.81 3.77
N GLY A 428 24.01 1.96 3.49
CA GLY A 428 22.94 1.82 4.47
C GLY A 428 22.63 3.09 5.26
N ALA A 429 23.27 4.21 4.91
CA ALA A 429 23.00 5.49 5.54
C ALA A 429 21.54 5.96 5.30
N PRO A 430 20.90 6.61 6.28
CA PRO A 430 19.48 6.97 6.19
C PRO A 430 19.12 7.80 4.96
N GLU A 431 20.00 8.69 4.51
CA GLU A 431 19.82 9.53 3.32
C GLU A 431 19.86 8.75 1.99
N GLN A 432 20.26 7.46 2.02
CA GLN A 432 20.27 6.55 0.88
C GLN A 432 19.09 5.58 0.86
N LEU A 433 18.20 5.69 1.84
CA LEU A 433 17.00 4.88 1.99
C LEU A 433 15.77 5.67 1.57
N TRP A 434 14.90 5.05 0.81
CA TRP A 434 13.78 5.73 0.17
C TRP A 434 12.44 5.05 0.49
N ARG A 435 11.41 5.86 0.75
CA ARG A 435 10.00 5.45 0.72
C ARG A 435 9.48 5.67 -0.70
N ILE A 436 8.77 4.70 -1.22
CA ILE A 436 8.09 4.77 -2.53
C ILE A 436 6.63 4.44 -2.27
N GLU A 437 5.77 5.45 -2.32
CA GLU A 437 4.36 5.32 -1.96
C GLU A 437 3.47 5.64 -3.15
N GLN A 438 2.55 4.75 -3.44
CA GLN A 438 1.59 4.96 -4.52
C GLN A 438 0.48 5.89 -4.05
N LEU A 439 0.21 6.92 -4.84
CA LEU A 439 -0.84 7.89 -4.62
C LEU A 439 -2.18 7.35 -5.17
N THR A 440 -3.27 7.92 -4.70
CA THR A 440 -4.63 7.50 -5.09
C THR A 440 -4.91 7.60 -6.58
N ASP A 441 -4.19 8.45 -7.32
CA ASP A 441 -4.27 8.60 -8.78
C ASP A 441 -3.41 7.59 -9.55
N GLY A 442 -2.62 6.76 -8.85
CA GLY A 442 -1.76 5.73 -9.40
C GLY A 442 -0.32 6.17 -9.63
N THR A 443 0.01 7.45 -9.50
CA THR A 443 1.38 7.95 -9.51
C THR A 443 2.09 7.63 -8.19
N PHE A 444 3.35 8.03 -8.06
CA PHE A 444 4.14 7.74 -6.86
C PHE A 444 4.80 9.01 -6.33
N ARG A 445 4.90 9.11 -5.00
CA ARG A 445 5.85 10.00 -4.34
C ARG A 445 7.05 9.20 -3.86
N ILE A 446 8.24 9.82 -3.93
CA ILE A 446 9.51 9.23 -3.55
C ILE A 446 10.11 10.12 -2.47
N MET A 447 10.33 9.58 -1.26
CA MET A 447 10.78 10.33 -0.10
C MET A 447 12.05 9.71 0.48
N PRO A 448 13.09 10.48 0.83
CA PRO A 448 14.20 9.96 1.60
C PRO A 448 13.74 9.58 3.02
N LYS A 449 14.38 8.59 3.62
CA LYS A 449 14.14 8.27 5.04
C LYS A 449 14.53 9.43 5.94
N GLU A 450 15.67 10.04 5.66
CA GLU A 450 16.14 11.24 6.35
C GLU A 450 16.88 12.16 5.37
N ILE A 451 16.94 13.45 5.72
CA ILE A 451 17.78 14.43 5.05
C ILE A 451 18.81 14.88 6.08
N PRO A 452 20.12 14.81 5.77
CA PRO A 452 21.17 15.26 6.66
C PRO A 452 20.92 16.70 7.17
N GLY A 453 21.00 16.90 8.49
CA GLY A 453 20.76 18.20 9.12
C GLY A 453 19.29 18.61 9.27
N LYS A 454 18.35 17.73 8.90
CA LYS A 454 16.91 17.96 9.06
C LYS A 454 16.21 16.81 9.81
N GLU A 455 16.96 16.02 10.55
CA GLU A 455 16.47 14.89 11.31
C GLU A 455 15.38 15.36 12.31
N GLY A 456 14.30 14.60 12.41
CA GLY A 456 13.19 14.89 13.32
C GLY A 456 12.30 16.07 12.92
N THR A 457 12.44 16.63 11.73
CA THR A 457 11.49 17.63 11.23
C THR A 457 10.18 16.95 10.82
N ASN A 458 9.06 17.65 11.04
CA ASN A 458 7.73 17.17 10.58
C ASN A 458 7.45 17.52 9.11
N THR A 459 8.36 18.23 8.44
CA THR A 459 8.20 18.61 7.03
C THR A 459 8.49 17.39 6.15
N LYS A 460 7.56 17.09 5.28
CA LYS A 460 7.68 15.99 4.32
C LYS A 460 8.36 16.49 3.06
N TYR A 461 9.55 16.00 2.79
CA TYR A 461 10.27 16.28 1.56
C TYR A 461 10.16 15.09 0.60
N VAL A 462 9.86 15.39 -0.64
CA VAL A 462 9.76 14.40 -1.73
C VAL A 462 10.74 14.75 -2.86
N LEU A 463 11.11 13.74 -3.63
CA LEU A 463 11.79 13.96 -4.89
C LEU A 463 10.91 14.83 -5.79
N TYR A 464 11.47 15.92 -6.29
CA TYR A 464 10.73 16.97 -6.98
C TYR A 464 11.44 17.33 -8.29
N SER A 465 10.71 17.34 -9.40
CA SER A 465 11.23 17.69 -10.71
C SER A 465 11.21 19.21 -10.92
N ALA A 466 12.19 19.91 -10.34
CA ALA A 466 12.31 21.35 -10.45
C ALA A 466 13.02 21.74 -11.76
N GLY A 467 12.40 22.63 -12.56
CA GLY A 467 13.01 23.10 -13.80
C GLY A 467 13.30 21.97 -14.80
N ASP A 468 14.33 22.16 -15.63
CA ASP A 468 14.65 21.27 -16.75
C ASP A 468 15.99 20.51 -16.53
N SER A 469 16.64 20.64 -15.39
CA SER A 469 17.98 20.09 -15.21
C SER A 469 18.23 19.40 -13.87
N THR A 470 17.72 19.90 -12.77
CA THR A 470 18.10 19.41 -11.44
C THR A 470 16.87 18.99 -10.65
N PRO A 471 16.73 17.69 -10.32
CA PRO A 471 15.79 17.27 -9.31
C PRO A 471 16.26 17.79 -7.96
N THR A 472 15.33 18.11 -7.10
CA THR A 472 15.59 18.54 -5.73
C THR A 472 14.69 17.78 -4.79
N LEU A 473 14.83 18.00 -3.49
CA LEU A 473 13.83 17.62 -2.52
C LEU A 473 13.05 18.88 -2.16
N ALA A 474 11.73 18.82 -2.30
CA ALA A 474 10.84 19.90 -1.96
C ALA A 474 9.74 19.43 -1.01
N GLU A 475 9.15 20.36 -0.30
CA GLU A 475 7.97 20.07 0.51
C GLU A 475 6.87 19.44 -0.37
N TYR A 476 6.25 18.40 0.15
CA TYR A 476 5.27 17.63 -0.61
C TYR A 476 4.02 18.44 -0.94
N ASP A 477 3.66 18.46 -2.20
CA ASP A 477 2.42 19.02 -2.73
C ASP A 477 1.74 17.99 -3.64
N PHE A 478 0.67 17.39 -3.15
CA PHE A 478 -0.12 16.41 -3.92
C PHE A 478 -0.71 17.00 -5.20
N SER A 479 -0.98 18.30 -5.25
CA SER A 479 -1.55 18.97 -6.42
C SER A 479 -0.52 19.22 -7.53
N SER A 480 0.78 19.10 -7.22
CA SER A 480 1.87 19.38 -8.14
C SER A 480 2.35 18.13 -8.87
N ASP A 481 2.30 18.14 -10.20
CA ASP A 481 2.89 17.08 -11.03
C ASP A 481 4.41 16.96 -10.84
N ASN A 482 5.06 18.02 -10.34
CA ASN A 482 6.49 18.00 -10.03
C ASN A 482 6.83 17.07 -8.85
N SER A 483 5.87 16.76 -7.98
CA SER A 483 6.02 15.84 -6.84
C SER A 483 5.70 14.40 -7.18
N LYS A 484 5.31 14.11 -8.43
CA LYS A 484 4.76 12.83 -8.85
C LYS A 484 5.65 12.14 -9.87
N TRP A 485 5.74 10.82 -9.72
CA TRP A 485 6.62 9.97 -10.51
C TRP A 485 5.90 8.73 -11.00
N ASN A 486 6.41 8.17 -12.09
CA ASN A 486 5.99 6.91 -12.68
C ASN A 486 7.19 5.99 -12.82
N PHE A 487 6.97 4.69 -12.66
CA PHE A 487 7.98 3.66 -12.83
C PHE A 487 7.65 2.83 -14.07
N ARG A 488 8.57 2.80 -15.02
CA ARG A 488 8.44 1.98 -16.22
C ARG A 488 9.45 0.84 -16.17
N GLN A 489 8.94 -0.37 -16.20
CA GLN A 489 9.73 -1.58 -16.30
C GLN A 489 9.81 -2.03 -17.77
N HIS A 490 10.98 -2.46 -18.19
CA HIS A 490 11.25 -2.93 -19.56
C HIS A 490 11.67 -4.40 -19.55
#